data_e5bfb5c2605d5878bf27433298294cde
#
_entry.id   e5bfb5c2605d5878bf27433298294cde
#
_cell.length_a   1.000
_cell.length_b   1.000
_cell.length_c   1.000
_cell.angle_alpha   90.00
_cell.angle_beta   90.00
_cell.angle_gamma   90.00
#
_symmetry.space_group_name_H-M   'P 1'
#
loop_
_entity.id
_entity.type
_entity.pdbx_description
1 polymer ?
#
loop_
_entity_poly.entity_id
_entity_poly.type
_entity_poly.pdbx_seq_one_letter_code
_entity_poly.pdbx_strand_id
1 'polypeptide(L)'
;MKKTASLIQYIYLLFLAVITACGDAFFRGDSNGTAALAAKILIYCFLFYAFFLLAEKALASLQEPAERHGWYQVFQYNWKNVLRISLLLFAVYFAYLLVFYPGATTGDTVYQIEDLFTGTSPIAYPVNYGHTKVQALMIDHHPVTTTLIFTFFYRIGLLLGDANIGLFLYNLLQSACMSILFASIVCYMDSLGIPKPIALISTVFYASPVVASYAVTMGKDMLFSFWFVLYYLVFFQIATNPNDEGSEKKQWVLLAVLSVLIALMNKKGMYLALLSNLCLLLVVPGKMKINAVVTALLPVFILAVVMQQILFPLLNIMPGGKQEVLGTAFQQTALSLIEHPEKYTEGEKQLFFTILDCSPEELAEVYSPTCTDPVKNRFRLETDNSVILSYLKMWARHFICEPGTYIRAIFSVNGGYYAPLKGFNVYQYVPYSEVLNAFSQPDRTASLRITLGAFLAWLENIPAFSVFCQDSFYTFWYPAFSLYLFCKKKQRKKIILLAPLAGNLLFLTIGPLCYTRYALCQIYTFPVLLAVTAGAVQEKKEE
;
A
#
# COMPACT_ATOMS: atom_id res chain seq x y z
N MET A 1 -5.50 37.63 -11.50
CA MET A 1 -4.81 36.62 -10.66
C MET A 1 -5.69 35.99 -9.55
N LYS A 2 -6.37 36.75 -8.65
CA LYS A 2 -7.23 36.12 -7.61
C LYS A 2 -8.39 35.28 -8.18
N LYS A 3 -9.07 35.72 -9.26
CA LYS A 3 -10.17 34.97 -9.90
C LYS A 3 -9.69 33.68 -10.58
N THR A 4 -8.50 33.69 -11.20
CA THR A 4 -7.92 32.49 -11.85
C THR A 4 -7.50 31.44 -10.84
N ALA A 5 -6.93 31.84 -9.69
CA ALA A 5 -6.59 30.93 -8.60
C ALA A 5 -7.82 30.24 -8.01
N SER A 6 -8.96 30.94 -7.90
CA SER A 6 -10.21 30.34 -7.43
C SER A 6 -10.79 29.33 -8.43
N LEU A 7 -10.71 29.60 -9.73
CA LEU A 7 -11.19 28.69 -10.77
C LEU A 7 -10.43 27.36 -10.76
N ILE A 8 -9.09 27.40 -10.69
CA ILE A 8 -8.26 26.19 -10.61
C ILE A 8 -8.62 25.36 -9.38
N GLN A 9 -8.89 26.00 -8.25
CA GLN A 9 -9.32 25.32 -7.03
C GLN A 9 -10.66 24.59 -7.23
N TYR A 10 -11.66 25.21 -7.85
CA TYR A 10 -12.95 24.55 -8.12
C TYR A 10 -12.83 23.40 -9.11
N ILE A 11 -12.01 23.56 -10.17
CA ILE A 11 -11.73 22.46 -11.12
C ILE A 11 -11.07 21.29 -10.38
N TYR A 12 -10.13 21.56 -9.48
CA TYR A 12 -9.48 20.50 -8.68
C TYR A 12 -10.47 19.77 -7.77
N LEU A 13 -11.32 20.50 -7.05
CA LEU A 13 -12.37 19.90 -6.21
C LEU A 13 -13.35 19.06 -7.02
N LEU A 14 -13.75 19.54 -8.19
CA LEU A 14 -14.61 18.80 -9.11
C LEU A 14 -13.95 17.50 -9.58
N PHE A 15 -12.67 17.55 -9.96
CA PHE A 15 -11.90 16.38 -10.36
C PHE A 15 -11.84 15.32 -9.24
N LEU A 16 -11.54 15.73 -8.00
CA LEU A 16 -11.53 14.82 -6.85
C LEU A 16 -12.93 14.22 -6.60
N ALA A 17 -13.96 15.04 -6.69
CA ALA A 17 -15.34 14.63 -6.48
C ALA A 17 -15.81 13.62 -7.54
N VAL A 18 -15.43 13.80 -8.80
CA VAL A 18 -15.75 12.84 -9.88
C VAL A 18 -15.09 11.48 -9.60
N ILE A 19 -13.79 11.47 -9.28
CA ILE A 19 -13.08 10.22 -8.96
C ILE A 19 -13.73 9.51 -7.77
N THR A 20 -14.02 10.24 -6.69
CA THR A 20 -14.62 9.66 -5.49
C THR A 20 -16.05 9.17 -5.75
N ALA A 21 -16.86 9.92 -6.50
CA ALA A 21 -18.22 9.53 -6.85
C ALA A 21 -18.25 8.27 -7.73
N CYS A 22 -17.33 8.15 -8.70
CA CYS A 22 -17.16 6.93 -9.48
C CYS A 22 -16.73 5.75 -8.59
N GLY A 23 -15.76 5.97 -7.68
CA GLY A 23 -15.33 4.98 -6.69
C GLY A 23 -16.49 4.49 -5.83
N ASP A 24 -17.30 5.41 -5.30
CA ASP A 24 -18.48 5.09 -4.49
C ASP A 24 -19.53 4.32 -5.29
N ALA A 25 -19.91 4.82 -6.46
CA ALA A 25 -20.98 4.21 -7.25
C ALA A 25 -20.60 2.79 -7.70
N PHE A 26 -19.41 2.62 -8.25
CA PHE A 26 -19.01 1.36 -8.86
C PHE A 26 -18.58 0.30 -7.83
N PHE A 27 -17.94 0.70 -6.75
CA PHE A 27 -17.58 -0.23 -5.66
C PHE A 27 -18.81 -0.81 -4.95
N ARG A 28 -19.88 -0.02 -4.83
CA ARG A 28 -21.17 -0.51 -4.27
C ARG A 28 -22.00 -1.32 -5.27
N GLY A 29 -21.63 -1.32 -6.53
CA GLY A 29 -22.46 -1.93 -7.59
C GLY A 29 -23.75 -1.14 -7.87
N ASP A 30 -23.77 0.17 -7.58
CA ASP A 30 -24.92 1.02 -7.81
C ASP A 30 -25.17 1.18 -9.31
N SER A 31 -26.24 0.58 -9.82
CA SER A 31 -26.72 0.77 -11.21
C SER A 31 -27.51 2.08 -11.39
N ASN A 32 -27.48 2.97 -10.39
CA ASN A 32 -28.21 4.22 -10.39
C ASN A 32 -27.75 5.12 -11.54
N GLY A 33 -28.71 5.62 -12.33
CA GLY A 33 -28.46 6.36 -13.56
C GLY A 33 -27.64 7.65 -13.37
N THR A 34 -27.37 8.33 -14.49
CA THR A 34 -26.53 9.55 -14.56
C THR A 34 -26.92 10.63 -13.55
N ALA A 35 -28.19 10.78 -13.21
CA ALA A 35 -28.68 11.73 -12.22
C ALA A 35 -28.15 11.44 -10.79
N ALA A 36 -28.11 10.17 -10.39
CA ALA A 36 -27.59 9.77 -9.08
C ALA A 36 -26.07 9.98 -9.00
N LEU A 37 -25.33 9.70 -10.07
CA LEU A 37 -23.91 9.98 -10.14
C LEU A 37 -23.64 11.48 -10.06
N ALA A 38 -24.41 12.31 -10.76
CA ALA A 38 -24.31 13.77 -10.68
C ALA A 38 -24.56 14.28 -9.25
N ALA A 39 -25.58 13.75 -8.58
CA ALA A 39 -25.85 14.09 -7.17
C ALA A 39 -24.68 13.71 -6.25
N LYS A 40 -24.09 12.51 -6.41
CA LYS A 40 -22.89 12.10 -5.66
C LYS A 40 -21.71 13.05 -5.91
N ILE A 41 -21.48 13.47 -7.16
CA ILE A 41 -20.42 14.43 -7.49
C ILE A 41 -20.62 15.75 -6.73
N LEU A 42 -21.83 16.30 -6.68
CA LEU A 42 -22.14 17.52 -5.95
C LEU A 42 -21.89 17.35 -4.43
N ILE A 43 -22.32 16.23 -3.86
CA ILE A 43 -22.10 15.90 -2.45
C ILE A 43 -20.60 15.84 -2.16
N TYR A 44 -19.82 15.13 -2.96
CA TYR A 44 -18.37 15.02 -2.76
C TYR A 44 -17.63 16.34 -3.01
N CYS A 45 -18.07 17.18 -3.94
CA CYS A 45 -17.56 18.54 -4.08
C CYS A 45 -17.71 19.33 -2.77
N PHE A 46 -18.89 19.27 -2.16
CA PHE A 46 -19.15 19.93 -0.87
C PHE A 46 -18.30 19.32 0.24
N LEU A 47 -18.20 18.00 0.33
CA LEU A 47 -17.42 17.31 1.34
C LEU A 47 -15.92 17.63 1.22
N PHE A 48 -15.33 17.64 0.02
CA PHE A 48 -13.94 18.06 -0.17
C PHE A 48 -13.71 19.52 0.19
N TYR A 49 -14.64 20.41 -0.19
CA TYR A 49 -14.54 21.81 0.18
C TYR A 49 -14.57 21.99 1.71
N ALA A 50 -15.51 21.36 2.38
CA ALA A 50 -15.63 21.39 3.84
C ALA A 50 -14.40 20.77 4.51
N PHE A 51 -13.94 19.60 4.04
CA PHE A 51 -12.75 18.92 4.56
C PHE A 51 -11.51 19.80 4.44
N PHE A 52 -11.25 20.39 3.27
CA PHE A 52 -10.06 21.25 3.07
C PHE A 52 -10.09 22.48 3.96
N LEU A 53 -11.27 23.12 4.11
CA LEU A 53 -11.44 24.27 4.97
C LEU A 53 -11.23 23.92 6.46
N LEU A 54 -11.83 22.82 6.91
CA LEU A 54 -11.74 22.38 8.31
C LEU A 54 -10.33 21.87 8.65
N ALA A 55 -9.71 21.09 7.76
CA ALA A 55 -8.35 20.58 7.94
C ALA A 55 -7.32 21.73 8.02
N GLU A 56 -7.41 22.73 7.12
CA GLU A 56 -6.53 23.89 7.16
C GLU A 56 -6.70 24.69 8.46
N LYS A 57 -7.95 24.92 8.91
CA LYS A 57 -8.23 25.60 10.19
C LYS A 57 -7.73 24.80 11.39
N ALA A 58 -7.96 23.47 11.39
CA ALA A 58 -7.50 22.60 12.47
C ALA A 58 -5.97 22.61 12.58
N LEU A 59 -5.26 22.47 11.44
CA LEU A 59 -3.79 22.53 11.45
C LEU A 59 -3.27 23.92 11.88
N ALA A 60 -3.94 24.99 11.48
CA ALA A 60 -3.57 26.35 11.89
C ALA A 60 -3.79 26.61 13.40
N SER A 61 -4.74 25.91 14.02
CA SER A 61 -5.00 26.02 15.47
C SER A 61 -4.06 25.20 16.35
N LEU A 62 -3.38 24.20 15.78
CA LEU A 62 -2.40 23.35 16.47
C LEU A 62 -1.06 24.11 16.61
N GLN A 63 -1.04 25.10 17.52
CA GLN A 63 0.18 25.85 17.86
C GLN A 63 0.83 25.23 19.11
N GLU A 64 2.11 25.53 19.33
CA GLU A 64 2.72 25.21 20.63
C GLU A 64 2.00 25.97 21.73
N PRO A 65 1.61 25.30 22.84
CA PRO A 65 1.07 26.00 24.01
C PRO A 65 2.07 27.02 24.50
N ALA A 66 1.57 28.24 24.87
CA ALA A 66 2.40 29.31 25.41
C ALA A 66 3.15 28.89 26.68
N GLU A 67 2.58 27.98 27.47
CA GLU A 67 3.23 27.39 28.62
C GLU A 67 3.82 26.02 28.22
N ARG A 68 5.13 25.86 28.38
CA ARG A 68 5.83 24.59 28.18
C ARG A 68 5.47 23.64 29.32
N HIS A 69 4.38 22.90 29.19
CA HIS A 69 4.06 21.81 30.11
C HIS A 69 5.19 20.77 30.08
N GLY A 70 5.70 20.38 31.24
CA GLY A 70 6.88 19.51 31.36
C GLY A 70 6.75 18.17 30.60
N TRP A 71 5.53 17.66 30.38
CA TRP A 71 5.31 16.41 29.65
C TRP A 71 5.59 16.49 28.13
N TYR A 72 5.54 17.68 27.51
CA TYR A 72 5.94 17.86 26.11
C TYR A 72 7.43 17.61 25.86
N GLN A 73 8.27 17.61 26.91
CA GLN A 73 9.70 17.32 26.78
C GLN A 73 9.96 15.88 26.26
N VAL A 74 9.00 14.95 26.43
CA VAL A 74 9.10 13.57 25.92
C VAL A 74 9.20 13.53 24.39
N PHE A 75 8.75 14.57 23.68
CA PHE A 75 8.81 14.66 22.22
C PHE A 75 10.08 15.34 21.69
N GLN A 76 10.98 15.82 22.56
CA GLN A 76 12.26 16.38 22.11
C GLN A 76 13.12 15.31 21.44
N TYR A 77 13.81 15.70 20.36
CA TYR A 77 14.64 14.78 19.58
C TYR A 77 15.90 14.39 20.35
N ASN A 78 15.83 13.30 21.08
CA ASN A 78 16.97 12.67 21.73
C ASN A 78 16.71 11.16 21.92
N TRP A 79 17.78 10.36 22.06
CA TRP A 79 17.66 8.92 22.14
C TRP A 79 16.87 8.41 23.35
N LYS A 80 16.88 9.13 24.48
CA LYS A 80 16.14 8.73 25.69
C LYS A 80 14.62 8.84 25.46
N ASN A 81 14.20 9.87 24.77
CA ASN A 81 12.79 10.08 24.42
C ASN A 81 12.34 9.10 23.33
N VAL A 82 13.18 8.84 22.31
CA VAL A 82 12.93 7.76 21.35
C VAL A 82 12.72 6.43 22.09
N LEU A 83 13.58 6.08 23.06
CA LEU A 83 13.43 4.86 23.84
C LEU A 83 12.12 4.86 24.66
N ARG A 84 11.76 5.97 25.31
CA ARG A 84 10.52 6.07 26.10
C ARG A 84 9.27 5.85 25.27
N ILE A 85 9.17 6.55 24.11
CA ILE A 85 8.02 6.40 23.21
C ILE A 85 8.04 5.01 22.57
N SER A 86 9.21 4.49 22.21
CA SER A 86 9.36 3.12 21.69
C SER A 86 8.85 2.07 22.68
N LEU A 87 9.21 2.18 23.97
CA LEU A 87 8.73 1.27 25.02
C LEU A 87 7.21 1.38 25.20
N LEU A 88 6.64 2.59 25.11
CA LEU A 88 5.19 2.78 25.17
C LEU A 88 4.49 2.07 24.00
N LEU A 89 4.95 2.32 22.77
CA LEU A 89 4.37 1.68 21.55
C LEU A 89 4.58 0.16 21.59
N PHE A 90 5.77 -0.28 21.99
CA PHE A 90 6.06 -1.71 22.13
C PHE A 90 5.16 -2.38 23.16
N ALA A 91 4.88 -1.74 24.29
CA ALA A 91 3.96 -2.28 25.29
C ALA A 91 2.54 -2.47 24.72
N VAL A 92 2.06 -1.54 23.88
CA VAL A 92 0.78 -1.68 23.17
C VAL A 92 0.84 -2.88 22.21
N TYR A 93 1.87 -2.94 21.35
CA TYR A 93 2.01 -4.02 20.36
C TYR A 93 2.21 -5.39 21.04
N PHE A 94 2.96 -5.43 22.15
CA PHE A 94 3.16 -6.66 22.91
C PHE A 94 1.86 -7.15 23.56
N ALA A 95 1.02 -6.24 24.07
CA ALA A 95 -0.31 -6.61 24.57
C ALA A 95 -1.16 -7.24 23.45
N TYR A 96 -1.15 -6.66 22.24
CA TYR A 96 -1.79 -7.27 21.07
C TYR A 96 -1.19 -8.63 20.74
N LEU A 97 0.15 -8.77 20.76
CA LEU A 97 0.84 -10.04 20.49
C LEU A 97 0.44 -11.14 21.49
N LEU A 98 0.24 -10.80 22.76
CA LEU A 98 -0.22 -11.76 23.77
C LEU A 98 -1.67 -12.20 23.53
N VAL A 99 -2.55 -11.27 23.15
CA VAL A 99 -3.95 -11.58 22.84
C VAL A 99 -4.08 -12.42 21.57
N PHE A 100 -3.28 -12.11 20.54
CA PHE A 100 -3.26 -12.82 19.26
C PHE A 100 -2.20 -13.91 19.18
N TYR A 101 -1.60 -14.33 20.31
CA TYR A 101 -0.53 -15.33 20.30
C TYR A 101 -0.85 -16.51 19.35
N PRO A 102 0.09 -16.91 18.52
CA PRO A 102 1.50 -16.49 18.34
C PRO A 102 1.67 -15.23 17.46
N GLY A 103 0.64 -14.51 17.17
CA GLY A 103 0.49 -13.43 16.22
C GLY A 103 -0.51 -13.82 15.13
N ALA A 104 -0.65 -12.98 14.12
CA ALA A 104 -1.45 -13.26 12.93
C ALA A 104 -0.56 -13.45 11.69
N THR A 105 -1.11 -14.08 10.66
CA THR A 105 -0.46 -14.17 9.35
C THR A 105 -1.46 -13.88 8.23
N THR A 106 -0.94 -13.66 7.02
CA THR A 106 -1.76 -13.65 5.80
C THR A 106 -1.75 -15.04 5.14
N GLY A 107 -2.76 -15.35 4.33
CA GLY A 107 -2.73 -16.55 3.50
C GLY A 107 -1.48 -16.62 2.62
N ASP A 108 -1.09 -15.48 2.02
CA ASP A 108 0.13 -15.37 1.22
C ASP A 108 1.38 -15.84 1.99
N THR A 109 1.48 -15.55 3.30
CA THR A 109 2.62 -15.95 4.13
C THR A 109 2.70 -17.46 4.28
N VAL A 110 1.55 -18.10 4.55
CA VAL A 110 1.45 -19.55 4.67
C VAL A 110 1.86 -20.20 3.35
N TYR A 111 1.32 -19.73 2.23
CA TYR A 111 1.68 -20.23 0.90
C TYR A 111 3.16 -20.03 0.54
N GLN A 112 3.78 -18.90 0.95
CA GLN A 112 5.22 -18.67 0.77
C GLN A 112 6.07 -19.71 1.51
N ILE A 113 5.69 -20.08 2.72
CA ILE A 113 6.39 -21.10 3.49
C ILE A 113 6.19 -22.47 2.86
N GLU A 114 4.94 -22.80 2.47
CA GLU A 114 4.61 -24.05 1.78
C GLU A 114 5.40 -24.22 0.47
N ASP A 115 5.47 -23.17 -0.34
CA ASP A 115 6.14 -23.17 -1.63
C ASP A 115 7.62 -23.62 -1.51
N LEU A 116 8.34 -23.09 -0.52
CA LEU A 116 9.73 -23.50 -0.28
C LEU A 116 9.85 -24.94 0.26
N PHE A 117 8.84 -25.47 0.98
CA PHE A 117 8.87 -26.83 1.52
C PHE A 117 8.45 -27.90 0.52
N THR A 118 7.51 -27.56 -0.35
CA THR A 118 6.89 -28.53 -1.26
C THR A 118 7.35 -28.41 -2.71
N GLY A 119 7.96 -27.28 -3.07
CA GLY A 119 8.24 -26.92 -4.46
C GLY A 119 6.97 -26.78 -5.31
N THR A 120 5.85 -26.45 -4.66
CA THR A 120 4.55 -26.21 -5.30
C THR A 120 3.96 -24.90 -4.81
N SER A 121 3.36 -24.14 -5.71
CA SER A 121 2.59 -22.96 -5.33
C SER A 121 1.13 -23.15 -5.74
N PRO A 122 0.25 -23.54 -4.82
CA PRO A 122 -1.17 -23.77 -5.15
C PRO A 122 -1.88 -22.50 -5.58
N ILE A 123 -1.38 -21.32 -5.20
CA ILE A 123 -1.96 -20.03 -5.64
C ILE A 123 -1.46 -19.60 -7.00
N ALA A 124 -0.17 -19.78 -7.31
CA ALA A 124 0.38 -19.30 -8.57
C ALA A 124 -0.23 -20.01 -9.79
N TYR A 125 -0.61 -21.29 -9.63
CA TYR A 125 -0.96 -22.14 -10.76
C TYR A 125 -2.12 -23.11 -10.46
N PRO A 126 -3.26 -22.65 -9.91
CA PRO A 126 -4.32 -23.55 -9.45
C PRO A 126 -5.00 -24.33 -10.57
N VAL A 127 -5.00 -23.81 -11.80
CA VAL A 127 -5.68 -24.41 -12.94
C VAL A 127 -4.71 -25.19 -13.83
N ASN A 128 -3.53 -24.63 -14.12
CA ASN A 128 -2.61 -25.16 -15.13
C ASN A 128 -1.64 -26.21 -14.61
N TYR A 129 -1.28 -26.13 -13.33
CA TYR A 129 -0.37 -27.11 -12.72
C TYR A 129 -1.10 -28.09 -11.79
N GLY A 130 -2.34 -27.80 -11.41
CA GLY A 130 -3.09 -28.61 -10.45
C GLY A 130 -2.25 -28.84 -9.19
N HIS A 131 -2.20 -30.07 -8.71
CA HIS A 131 -1.30 -30.51 -7.65
C HIS A 131 0.04 -31.04 -8.18
N THR A 132 0.41 -30.71 -9.42
CA THR A 132 1.66 -31.18 -10.02
C THR A 132 2.82 -30.47 -9.34
N LYS A 133 3.72 -31.24 -8.72
CA LYS A 133 4.96 -30.71 -8.15
C LYS A 133 5.81 -30.13 -9.27
N VAL A 134 6.09 -28.85 -9.20
CA VAL A 134 7.07 -28.21 -10.07
C VAL A 134 8.46 -28.61 -9.58
N GLN A 135 9.33 -29.07 -10.46
CA GLN A 135 10.72 -29.39 -10.13
C GLN A 135 11.55 -28.10 -10.00
N ALA A 136 11.23 -27.28 -9.00
CA ALA A 136 11.92 -26.04 -8.69
C ALA A 136 12.15 -25.95 -7.19
N LEU A 137 13.14 -25.15 -6.76
CA LEU A 137 13.37 -24.90 -5.35
C LEU A 137 12.18 -24.13 -4.75
N MET A 138 11.70 -23.12 -5.47
CA MET A 138 10.51 -22.31 -5.16
C MET A 138 10.07 -21.52 -6.40
N ILE A 139 8.93 -20.87 -6.32
CA ILE A 139 8.39 -20.02 -7.37
C ILE A 139 8.43 -18.55 -6.92
N ASP A 140 8.92 -17.65 -7.78
CA ASP A 140 8.90 -16.19 -7.53
C ASP A 140 7.51 -15.58 -7.82
N HIS A 141 6.45 -16.24 -7.37
CA HIS A 141 5.12 -15.62 -7.32
C HIS A 141 5.08 -14.53 -6.25
N HIS A 142 5.46 -14.86 -5.04
CA HIS A 142 5.77 -13.91 -3.99
C HIS A 142 7.29 -13.61 -3.95
N PRO A 143 7.70 -12.45 -3.41
CA PRO A 143 9.13 -12.10 -3.36
C PRO A 143 9.95 -13.16 -2.61
N VAL A 144 10.98 -13.69 -3.27
CA VAL A 144 11.85 -14.73 -2.72
C VAL A 144 12.46 -14.31 -1.37
N THR A 145 12.83 -13.05 -1.21
CA THR A 145 13.41 -12.53 0.04
C THR A 145 12.47 -12.69 1.23
N THR A 146 11.17 -12.35 1.06
CA THR A 146 10.19 -12.51 2.14
C THR A 146 9.89 -13.99 2.43
N THR A 147 9.87 -14.83 1.39
CA THR A 147 9.73 -16.28 1.53
C THR A 147 10.87 -16.86 2.38
N LEU A 148 12.11 -16.47 2.12
CA LEU A 148 13.27 -16.91 2.90
C LEU A 148 13.20 -16.43 4.36
N ILE A 149 12.81 -15.17 4.60
CA ILE A 149 12.68 -14.62 5.96
C ILE A 149 11.61 -15.40 6.74
N PHE A 150 10.41 -15.59 6.16
CA PHE A 150 9.32 -16.27 6.87
C PHE A 150 9.64 -17.74 7.13
N THR A 151 10.21 -18.43 6.15
CA THR A 151 10.64 -19.82 6.32
C THR A 151 11.77 -19.96 7.33
N PHE A 152 12.69 -19.00 7.43
CA PHE A 152 13.72 -18.99 8.46
C PHE A 152 13.13 -19.00 9.88
N PHE A 153 12.18 -18.12 10.17
CA PHE A 153 11.51 -18.09 11.47
C PHE A 153 10.65 -19.33 11.71
N TYR A 154 9.96 -19.82 10.69
CA TYR A 154 9.22 -21.08 10.77
C TYR A 154 10.14 -22.23 11.17
N ARG A 155 11.30 -22.37 10.55
CA ARG A 155 12.31 -23.41 10.88
C ARG A 155 12.86 -23.25 12.29
N ILE A 156 13.12 -22.01 12.75
CA ILE A 156 13.51 -21.76 14.16
C ILE A 156 12.42 -22.31 15.09
N GLY A 157 11.15 -22.04 14.80
CA GLY A 157 10.04 -22.59 15.58
C GLY A 157 10.07 -24.12 15.66
N LEU A 158 10.22 -24.78 14.51
CA LEU A 158 10.33 -26.24 14.46
C LEU A 158 11.52 -26.79 15.26
N LEU A 159 12.68 -26.12 15.19
CA LEU A 159 13.86 -26.49 15.98
C LEU A 159 13.63 -26.33 17.49
N LEU A 160 12.77 -25.40 17.89
CA LEU A 160 12.35 -25.18 19.29
C LEU A 160 11.15 -26.03 19.70
N GLY A 161 10.66 -26.89 18.82
CA GLY A 161 9.59 -27.86 19.08
C GLY A 161 8.17 -27.42 18.70
N ASP A 162 7.96 -26.17 18.30
CA ASP A 162 6.64 -25.66 17.87
C ASP A 162 6.78 -24.49 16.88
N ALA A 163 6.18 -24.63 15.71
CA ALA A 163 6.16 -23.56 14.68
C ALA A 163 5.60 -22.22 15.21
N ASN A 164 4.66 -22.26 16.16
CA ASN A 164 4.13 -21.07 16.81
C ASN A 164 5.19 -20.23 17.52
N ILE A 165 6.26 -20.83 18.05
CA ILE A 165 7.38 -20.11 18.65
C ILE A 165 8.08 -19.25 17.58
N GLY A 166 8.26 -19.80 16.36
CA GLY A 166 8.86 -19.06 15.26
C GLY A 166 8.03 -17.85 14.82
N LEU A 167 6.72 -18.03 14.70
CA LEU A 167 5.79 -16.94 14.39
C LEU A 167 5.80 -15.86 15.48
N PHE A 168 5.80 -16.27 16.74
CA PHE A 168 5.87 -15.36 17.90
C PHE A 168 7.18 -14.54 17.88
N LEU A 169 8.32 -15.19 17.68
CA LEU A 169 9.63 -14.51 17.64
C LEU A 169 9.71 -13.51 16.47
N TYR A 170 9.18 -13.87 15.31
CA TYR A 170 9.10 -12.93 14.19
C TYR A 170 8.26 -11.70 14.54
N ASN A 171 7.04 -11.89 15.04
CA ASN A 171 6.12 -10.80 15.38
C ASN A 171 6.65 -9.95 16.54
N LEU A 172 7.36 -10.55 17.50
CA LEU A 172 8.05 -9.83 18.57
C LEU A 172 9.13 -8.91 18.02
N LEU A 173 9.99 -9.42 17.13
CA LEU A 173 11.04 -8.62 16.45
C LEU A 173 10.44 -7.51 15.60
N GLN A 174 9.42 -7.82 14.77
CA GLN A 174 8.72 -6.84 13.94
C GLN A 174 8.11 -5.72 14.79
N SER A 175 7.42 -6.06 15.88
CA SER A 175 6.83 -5.10 16.82
C SER A 175 7.87 -4.18 17.45
N ALA A 176 9.02 -4.73 17.86
CA ALA A 176 10.11 -3.96 18.43
C ALA A 176 10.71 -2.99 17.38
N CYS A 177 10.98 -3.47 16.17
CA CYS A 177 11.51 -2.63 15.09
C CYS A 177 10.54 -1.51 14.68
N MET A 178 9.25 -1.82 14.56
CA MET A 178 8.22 -0.82 14.26
C MET A 178 8.07 0.22 15.36
N SER A 179 8.11 -0.18 16.63
CA SER A 179 8.01 0.76 17.76
C SER A 179 9.18 1.74 17.78
N ILE A 180 10.41 1.27 17.49
CA ILE A 180 11.61 2.14 17.38
C ILE A 180 11.48 3.10 16.20
N LEU A 181 11.07 2.60 15.03
CA LEU A 181 10.88 3.43 13.84
C LEU A 181 9.86 4.54 14.09
N PHE A 182 8.69 4.20 14.59
CA PHE A 182 7.61 5.16 14.80
C PHE A 182 7.92 6.17 15.90
N ALA A 183 8.57 5.73 16.98
CA ALA A 183 9.07 6.63 18.02
C ALA A 183 10.14 7.59 17.47
N SER A 184 11.02 7.11 16.59
CA SER A 184 12.02 7.95 15.93
C SER A 184 11.37 9.02 15.05
N ILE A 185 10.31 8.68 14.31
CA ILE A 185 9.53 9.64 13.52
C ILE A 185 8.91 10.73 14.40
N VAL A 186 8.25 10.31 15.49
CA VAL A 186 7.59 11.22 16.43
C VAL A 186 8.59 12.22 17.02
N CYS A 187 9.74 11.74 17.50
CA CYS A 187 10.78 12.61 18.04
C CYS A 187 11.45 13.47 16.95
N TYR A 188 11.62 12.92 15.73
CA TYR A 188 12.22 13.66 14.61
C TYR A 188 11.40 14.90 14.20
N MET A 189 10.08 14.91 14.44
CA MET A 189 9.22 16.07 14.21
C MET A 189 9.67 17.32 14.99
N ASP A 190 10.26 17.14 16.18
CA ASP A 190 10.83 18.23 16.97
C ASP A 190 11.98 18.94 16.24
N SER A 191 12.87 18.18 15.60
CA SER A 191 13.97 18.74 14.81
C SER A 191 13.51 19.50 13.56
N LEU A 192 12.27 19.25 13.12
CA LEU A 192 11.62 19.96 12.01
C LEU A 192 10.83 21.18 12.49
N GLY A 193 10.84 21.50 13.79
CA GLY A 193 10.07 22.61 14.36
C GLY A 193 8.55 22.38 14.32
N ILE A 194 8.10 21.13 14.26
CA ILE A 194 6.68 20.80 14.21
C ILE A 194 6.07 20.89 15.61
N PRO A 195 4.86 21.49 15.77
CA PRO A 195 4.21 21.62 17.07
C PRO A 195 4.00 20.29 17.80
N LYS A 196 4.25 20.27 19.10
CA LYS A 196 4.14 19.06 19.93
C LYS A 196 2.76 18.36 19.90
N PRO A 197 1.63 19.07 19.75
CA PRO A 197 0.34 18.40 19.55
C PRO A 197 0.31 17.45 18.35
N ILE A 198 1.06 17.77 17.26
CA ILE A 198 1.18 16.88 16.11
C ILE A 198 1.94 15.59 16.47
N ALA A 199 3.02 15.72 17.27
CA ALA A 199 3.78 14.57 17.77
C ALA A 199 2.90 13.68 18.69
N LEU A 200 2.07 14.28 19.53
CA LEU A 200 1.10 13.54 20.36
C LEU A 200 0.07 12.80 19.51
N ILE A 201 -0.57 13.49 18.53
CA ILE A 201 -1.53 12.88 17.60
C ILE A 201 -0.87 11.71 16.86
N SER A 202 0.37 11.88 16.41
CA SER A 202 1.15 10.85 15.74
C SER A 202 1.44 9.65 16.65
N THR A 203 1.72 9.89 17.93
CA THR A 203 1.94 8.81 18.91
C THR A 203 0.66 8.01 19.14
N VAL A 204 -0.48 8.70 19.33
CA VAL A 204 -1.79 8.06 19.48
C VAL A 204 -2.16 7.28 18.22
N PHE A 205 -1.86 7.83 17.04
CA PHE A 205 -2.09 7.14 15.77
C PHE A 205 -1.26 5.86 15.66
N TYR A 206 0.04 5.90 15.98
CA TYR A 206 0.88 4.70 15.97
C TYR A 206 0.50 3.68 17.06
N ALA A 207 -0.10 4.11 18.17
CA ALA A 207 -0.67 3.23 19.18
C ALA A 207 -2.08 2.72 18.83
N SER A 208 -2.64 3.12 17.67
CA SER A 208 -4.02 2.74 17.29
C SER A 208 -4.16 1.25 17.04
N PRO A 209 -5.38 0.70 17.20
CA PRO A 209 -5.63 -0.72 17.00
C PRO A 209 -5.25 -1.23 15.61
N VAL A 210 -5.42 -0.43 14.57
CA VAL A 210 -5.04 -0.83 13.20
C VAL A 210 -3.53 -1.02 13.08
N VAL A 211 -2.73 -0.07 13.59
CA VAL A 211 -1.27 -0.18 13.54
C VAL A 211 -0.79 -1.33 14.43
N ALA A 212 -1.34 -1.47 15.64
CA ALA A 212 -1.01 -2.54 16.58
C ALA A 212 -1.32 -3.94 15.99
N SER A 213 -2.47 -4.11 15.32
CA SER A 213 -2.84 -5.38 14.68
C SER A 213 -1.86 -5.77 13.59
N TYR A 214 -1.45 -4.83 12.74
CA TYR A 214 -0.48 -5.09 11.69
C TYR A 214 0.96 -5.23 12.21
N ALA A 215 1.30 -4.61 13.34
CA ALA A 215 2.60 -4.79 13.98
C ALA A 215 2.83 -6.23 14.48
N VAL A 216 1.74 -6.98 14.73
CA VAL A 216 1.77 -8.40 15.15
C VAL A 216 1.31 -9.37 14.06
N THR A 217 1.38 -8.96 12.81
CA THR A 217 0.99 -9.79 11.65
C THR A 217 2.20 -10.05 10.75
N MET A 218 2.56 -11.31 10.57
CA MET A 218 3.61 -11.72 9.63
C MET A 218 3.08 -11.64 8.19
N GLY A 219 3.69 -10.81 7.36
CA GLY A 219 3.32 -10.68 5.96
C GLY A 219 4.25 -9.75 5.17
N LYS A 220 4.36 -10.03 3.86
CA LYS A 220 5.24 -9.27 2.95
C LYS A 220 4.90 -7.77 2.90
N ASP A 221 3.61 -7.41 3.00
CA ASP A 221 3.16 -6.02 2.91
C ASP A 221 3.53 -5.21 4.16
N MET A 222 3.62 -5.86 5.34
CA MET A 222 4.09 -5.25 6.59
C MET A 222 5.59 -4.97 6.52
N LEU A 223 6.39 -5.95 6.08
CA LEU A 223 7.82 -5.76 5.83
C LEU A 223 8.09 -4.68 4.78
N PHE A 224 7.38 -4.73 3.66
CA PHE A 224 7.45 -3.70 2.64
C PHE A 224 7.15 -2.32 3.23
N SER A 225 6.07 -2.18 4.00
CA SER A 225 5.65 -0.90 4.55
C SER A 225 6.65 -0.34 5.57
N PHE A 226 7.27 -1.21 6.38
CA PHE A 226 8.35 -0.82 7.30
C PHE A 226 9.54 -0.19 6.53
N TRP A 227 10.04 -0.88 5.51
CA TRP A 227 11.15 -0.37 4.69
C TRP A 227 10.74 0.84 3.84
N PHE A 228 9.49 0.89 3.40
CA PHE A 228 8.97 2.04 2.67
C PHE A 228 8.93 3.31 3.52
N VAL A 229 8.58 3.23 4.79
CA VAL A 229 8.62 4.40 5.70
C VAL A 229 10.05 4.93 5.84
N LEU A 230 11.04 4.06 6.03
CA LEU A 230 12.46 4.45 6.06
C LEU A 230 12.89 5.09 4.72
N TYR A 231 12.52 4.47 3.61
CA TYR A 231 12.76 5.02 2.27
C TYR A 231 12.12 6.41 2.13
N TYR A 232 10.87 6.56 2.55
CA TYR A 232 10.14 7.82 2.47
C TYR A 232 10.79 8.94 3.30
N LEU A 233 11.32 8.63 4.48
CA LEU A 233 12.04 9.59 5.32
C LEU A 233 13.33 10.09 4.65
N VAL A 234 14.11 9.19 4.05
CA VAL A 234 15.34 9.58 3.35
C VAL A 234 15.02 10.34 2.07
N PHE A 235 13.99 9.92 1.33
CA PHE A 235 13.46 10.64 0.18
C PHE A 235 13.02 12.06 0.56
N PHE A 236 12.29 12.20 1.70
CA PHE A 236 11.90 13.49 2.26
C PHE A 236 13.12 14.38 2.55
N GLN A 237 14.13 13.87 3.23
CA GLN A 237 15.33 14.64 3.57
C GLN A 237 16.04 15.17 2.31
N ILE A 238 16.21 14.33 1.29
CA ILE A 238 16.84 14.73 0.03
C ILE A 238 15.97 15.76 -0.72
N ALA A 239 14.65 15.56 -0.77
CA ALA A 239 13.75 16.45 -1.51
C ALA A 239 13.64 17.84 -0.87
N THR A 240 13.71 17.94 0.46
CA THR A 240 13.55 19.22 1.19
C THR A 240 14.88 19.96 1.39
N ASN A 241 15.98 19.24 1.58
CA ASN A 241 17.31 19.82 1.84
C ASN A 241 18.37 19.36 0.81
N PRO A 242 18.19 19.70 -0.48
CA PRO A 242 19.04 19.18 -1.55
C PRO A 242 20.47 19.75 -1.55
N ASN A 243 20.82 20.73 -0.69
CA ASN A 243 22.11 21.43 -0.64
C ASN A 243 22.93 21.16 0.63
N ASP A 244 22.56 20.18 1.46
CA ASP A 244 23.30 19.84 2.67
C ASP A 244 24.57 19.03 2.34
N GLU A 245 25.70 19.71 2.14
CA GLU A 245 26.95 19.12 1.67
C GLU A 245 27.57 18.09 2.65
N GLY A 246 27.22 18.16 3.94
CA GLY A 246 27.79 17.27 4.97
C GLY A 246 27.17 15.86 5.01
N SER A 247 25.90 15.71 4.64
CA SER A 247 25.15 14.45 4.74
C SER A 247 24.80 13.83 3.39
N GLU A 248 25.01 14.56 2.29
CA GLU A 248 24.56 14.20 0.93
C GLU A 248 24.93 12.77 0.51
N LYS A 249 26.21 12.40 0.59
CA LYS A 249 26.67 11.10 0.09
C LYS A 249 26.05 9.94 0.86
N LYS A 250 25.94 10.09 2.19
CA LYS A 250 25.33 9.06 3.05
C LYS A 250 23.83 8.88 2.76
N GLN A 251 23.11 9.98 2.55
CA GLN A 251 21.67 9.95 2.24
C GLN A 251 21.40 9.27 0.88
N TRP A 252 22.22 9.55 -0.15
CA TRP A 252 22.07 8.91 -1.45
C TRP A 252 22.39 7.41 -1.41
N VAL A 253 23.44 7.00 -0.67
CA VAL A 253 23.75 5.58 -0.46
C VAL A 253 22.60 4.91 0.30
N LEU A 254 22.09 5.55 1.34
CA LEU A 254 20.96 5.01 2.11
C LEU A 254 19.69 4.93 1.25
N LEU A 255 19.40 5.95 0.42
CA LEU A 255 18.29 5.89 -0.53
C LEU A 255 18.44 4.73 -1.51
N ALA A 256 19.64 4.50 -2.04
CA ALA A 256 19.92 3.39 -2.95
C ALA A 256 19.66 2.03 -2.27
N VAL A 257 20.17 1.83 -1.06
CA VAL A 257 19.97 0.60 -0.27
C VAL A 257 18.47 0.40 0.01
N LEU A 258 17.77 1.44 0.47
CA LEU A 258 16.33 1.35 0.80
C LEU A 258 15.49 1.14 -0.46
N SER A 259 15.86 1.73 -1.61
CA SER A 259 15.20 1.47 -2.90
C SER A 259 15.31 -0.01 -3.31
N VAL A 260 16.45 -0.64 -3.09
CA VAL A 260 16.61 -2.08 -3.33
C VAL A 260 15.83 -2.90 -2.31
N LEU A 261 15.85 -2.54 -1.02
CA LEU A 261 15.13 -3.27 0.02
C LEU A 261 13.63 -3.27 -0.21
N ILE A 262 13.00 -2.11 -0.54
CA ILE A 262 11.57 -2.09 -0.84
C ILE A 262 11.23 -2.94 -2.08
N ALA A 263 12.11 -2.99 -3.07
CA ALA A 263 11.94 -3.82 -4.26
C ALA A 263 12.04 -5.32 -3.95
N LEU A 264 12.95 -5.71 -3.05
CA LEU A 264 13.11 -7.10 -2.60
C LEU A 264 11.96 -7.58 -1.71
N MET A 265 11.32 -6.67 -0.95
CA MET A 265 10.19 -7.03 -0.09
C MET A 265 8.86 -7.13 -0.86
N ASN A 266 8.70 -6.33 -1.91
CA ASN A 266 7.52 -6.38 -2.79
C ASN A 266 7.88 -5.88 -4.19
N LYS A 267 7.54 -6.63 -5.24
CA LYS A 267 7.88 -6.30 -6.64
C LYS A 267 7.45 -4.89 -7.07
N LYS A 268 6.32 -4.38 -6.54
CA LYS A 268 5.88 -2.99 -6.78
C LYS A 268 6.90 -1.96 -6.31
N GLY A 269 7.71 -2.28 -5.29
CA GLY A 269 8.74 -1.40 -4.75
C GLY A 269 9.79 -0.98 -5.77
N MET A 270 10.12 -1.84 -6.74
CA MET A 270 11.01 -1.51 -7.86
C MET A 270 10.45 -0.33 -8.68
N TYR A 271 9.18 -0.40 -9.07
CA TYR A 271 8.53 0.64 -9.85
C TYR A 271 8.32 1.92 -9.03
N LEU A 272 7.98 1.77 -7.74
CA LEU A 272 7.85 2.91 -6.83
C LEU A 272 9.16 3.67 -6.69
N ALA A 273 10.27 2.97 -6.48
CA ALA A 273 11.60 3.58 -6.40
C ALA A 273 11.98 4.24 -7.74
N LEU A 274 11.74 3.55 -8.87
CA LEU A 274 12.00 4.10 -10.20
C LEU A 274 11.27 5.42 -10.41
N LEU A 275 9.95 5.42 -10.28
CA LEU A 275 9.12 6.61 -10.55
C LEU A 275 9.42 7.75 -9.56
N SER A 276 9.52 7.43 -8.26
CA SER A 276 9.71 8.46 -7.23
C SER A 276 11.10 9.08 -7.29
N ASN A 277 12.16 8.25 -7.43
CA ASN A 277 13.53 8.78 -7.47
C ASN A 277 13.78 9.60 -8.75
N LEU A 278 13.14 9.26 -9.88
CA LEU A 278 13.17 10.12 -11.06
C LEU A 278 12.51 11.48 -10.83
N CYS A 279 11.46 11.56 -9.98
CA CYS A 279 10.86 12.85 -9.63
C CYS A 279 11.83 13.78 -8.86
N LEU A 280 12.87 13.23 -8.18
CA LEU A 280 13.91 14.05 -7.54
C LEU A 280 14.68 14.92 -8.55
N LEU A 281 14.74 14.52 -9.82
CA LEU A 281 15.37 15.33 -10.90
C LEU A 281 14.80 16.74 -11.01
N LEU A 282 13.57 16.95 -10.54
CA LEU A 282 12.87 18.24 -10.56
C LEU A 282 13.32 19.21 -9.47
N VAL A 283 13.93 18.70 -8.40
CA VAL A 283 14.25 19.51 -7.19
C VAL A 283 15.72 19.48 -6.80
N VAL A 284 16.49 18.46 -7.21
CA VAL A 284 17.92 18.36 -6.85
C VAL A 284 18.80 19.16 -7.80
N PRO A 285 19.96 19.70 -7.31
CA PRO A 285 20.95 20.38 -8.14
C PRO A 285 21.51 19.48 -9.24
N GLY A 286 22.03 20.11 -10.31
CA GLY A 286 22.55 19.41 -11.49
C GLY A 286 23.59 18.33 -11.17
N LYS A 287 24.52 18.62 -10.22
CA LYS A 287 25.56 17.67 -9.75
C LYS A 287 25.00 16.39 -9.14
N MET A 288 23.76 16.40 -8.64
CA MET A 288 23.11 15.26 -7.95
C MET A 288 22.12 14.50 -8.83
N LYS A 289 21.82 15.00 -10.03
CA LYS A 289 20.86 14.33 -10.93
C LYS A 289 21.28 12.90 -11.27
N ILE A 290 22.59 12.65 -11.39
CA ILE A 290 23.09 11.30 -11.64
C ILE A 290 22.74 10.35 -10.48
N ASN A 291 22.81 10.82 -9.23
CA ASN A 291 22.46 10.01 -8.07
C ASN A 291 20.97 9.64 -8.08
N ALA A 292 20.10 10.57 -8.49
CA ALA A 292 18.66 10.30 -8.64
C ALA A 292 18.41 9.21 -9.71
N VAL A 293 19.11 9.28 -10.85
CA VAL A 293 19.01 8.25 -11.90
C VAL A 293 19.57 6.91 -11.40
N VAL A 294 20.74 6.90 -10.75
CA VAL A 294 21.34 5.67 -10.23
C VAL A 294 20.44 5.01 -9.20
N THR A 295 19.91 5.77 -8.23
CA THR A 295 19.01 5.21 -7.20
C THR A 295 17.67 4.75 -7.78
N ALA A 296 17.22 5.33 -8.90
CA ALA A 296 16.02 4.90 -9.62
C ALA A 296 16.24 3.58 -10.38
N LEU A 297 17.39 3.44 -11.08
CA LEU A 297 17.66 2.30 -11.93
C LEU A 297 18.23 1.09 -11.17
N LEU A 298 18.89 1.31 -10.02
CA LEU A 298 19.52 0.24 -9.26
C LEU A 298 18.56 -0.89 -8.86
N PRO A 299 17.37 -0.64 -8.29
CA PRO A 299 16.44 -1.73 -7.97
C PRO A 299 15.95 -2.48 -9.21
N VAL A 300 15.80 -1.78 -10.37
CA VAL A 300 15.46 -2.42 -11.64
C VAL A 300 16.56 -3.38 -12.07
N PHE A 301 17.83 -2.92 -12.02
CA PHE A 301 18.98 -3.74 -12.36
C PHE A 301 19.08 -4.96 -11.43
N ILE A 302 18.93 -4.78 -10.11
CA ILE A 302 19.00 -5.88 -9.15
C ILE A 302 17.90 -6.91 -9.40
N LEU A 303 16.63 -6.51 -9.55
CA LEU A 303 15.54 -7.45 -9.74
C LEU A 303 15.55 -8.08 -11.14
N ALA A 304 15.64 -7.28 -12.19
CA ALA A 304 15.46 -7.78 -13.55
C ALA A 304 16.71 -8.48 -14.12
N VAL A 305 17.90 -8.11 -13.65
CA VAL A 305 19.15 -8.70 -14.16
C VAL A 305 19.73 -9.67 -13.13
N VAL A 306 20.09 -9.18 -11.93
CA VAL A 306 20.79 -10.02 -10.95
C VAL A 306 19.89 -11.15 -10.44
N MET A 307 18.64 -10.84 -10.03
CA MET A 307 17.72 -11.87 -9.51
C MET A 307 17.21 -12.77 -10.63
N GLN A 308 16.56 -12.21 -11.66
CA GLN A 308 15.83 -13.00 -12.65
C GLN A 308 16.73 -13.69 -13.68
N GLN A 309 17.87 -13.07 -14.09
CA GLN A 309 18.71 -13.65 -15.13
C GLN A 309 19.92 -14.44 -14.58
N ILE A 310 20.33 -14.20 -13.32
CA ILE A 310 21.50 -14.85 -12.75
C ILE A 310 21.10 -15.76 -11.59
N LEU A 311 20.52 -15.22 -10.52
CA LEU A 311 20.29 -15.97 -9.29
C LEU A 311 19.15 -17.01 -9.44
N PHE A 312 18.06 -16.67 -10.09
CA PHE A 312 16.92 -17.59 -10.22
C PHE A 312 17.27 -18.83 -11.05
N PRO A 313 17.89 -18.72 -12.23
CA PRO A 313 18.36 -19.89 -12.95
C PRO A 313 19.41 -20.71 -12.16
N LEU A 314 20.36 -20.04 -11.49
CA LEU A 314 21.41 -20.71 -10.72
C LEU A 314 20.83 -21.50 -9.53
N LEU A 315 19.79 -20.98 -8.87
CA LEU A 315 19.16 -21.58 -7.70
C LEU A 315 17.91 -22.44 -8.06
N ASN A 316 17.64 -22.63 -9.34
CA ASN A 316 16.43 -23.31 -9.81
C ASN A 316 15.14 -22.72 -9.20
N ILE A 317 15.02 -21.39 -9.25
CA ILE A 317 13.82 -20.65 -8.85
C ILE A 317 12.99 -20.35 -10.10
N MET A 318 11.74 -20.78 -10.12
CA MET A 318 10.84 -20.55 -11.25
C MET A 318 10.30 -19.11 -11.21
N PRO A 319 10.28 -18.36 -12.33
CA PRO A 319 9.70 -17.03 -12.36
C PRO A 319 8.20 -17.06 -12.08
N GLY A 320 7.68 -16.00 -11.47
CA GLY A 320 6.24 -15.80 -11.25
C GLY A 320 5.48 -15.63 -12.56
N GLY A 321 4.20 -15.95 -12.55
CA GLY A 321 3.36 -15.92 -13.74
C GLY A 321 3.10 -14.51 -14.27
N LYS A 322 2.96 -14.38 -15.59
CA LYS A 322 2.68 -13.12 -16.31
C LYS A 322 1.29 -12.56 -15.97
N GLN A 323 0.36 -13.40 -15.53
CA GLN A 323 -1.02 -13.01 -15.17
C GLN A 323 -1.09 -11.94 -14.08
N GLU A 324 -0.08 -11.86 -13.21
CA GLU A 324 -0.07 -10.88 -12.12
C GLU A 324 -0.08 -9.42 -12.63
N VAL A 325 0.54 -9.19 -13.78
CA VAL A 325 0.57 -7.87 -14.42
C VAL A 325 -0.67 -7.64 -15.28
N LEU A 326 -1.31 -8.70 -15.76
CA LEU A 326 -2.43 -8.65 -16.69
C LEU A 326 -3.80 -8.67 -16.00
N GLY A 327 -3.87 -8.90 -14.69
CA GLY A 327 -5.12 -9.12 -13.96
C GLY A 327 -6.17 -8.03 -14.19
N THR A 328 -5.79 -6.76 -14.11
CA THR A 328 -6.71 -5.65 -14.38
C THR A 328 -7.19 -5.62 -15.83
N ALA A 329 -6.31 -5.90 -16.80
CA ALA A 329 -6.69 -5.94 -18.21
C ALA A 329 -7.69 -7.09 -18.48
N PHE A 330 -7.46 -8.26 -17.87
CA PHE A 330 -8.41 -9.39 -17.95
C PHE A 330 -9.76 -9.05 -17.33
N GLN A 331 -9.77 -8.42 -16.17
CA GLN A 331 -10.99 -8.00 -15.47
C GLN A 331 -11.82 -7.04 -16.32
N GLN A 332 -11.17 -6.07 -16.97
CA GLN A 332 -11.80 -5.07 -17.83
C GLN A 332 -12.39 -5.72 -19.09
N THR A 333 -11.62 -6.59 -19.74
CA THR A 333 -12.08 -7.30 -20.93
C THR A 333 -13.23 -8.26 -20.60
N ALA A 334 -13.14 -8.97 -19.47
CA ALA A 334 -14.19 -9.88 -19.01
C ALA A 334 -15.52 -9.14 -18.81
N LEU A 335 -15.52 -8.00 -18.10
CA LEU A 335 -16.74 -7.21 -17.92
C LEU A 335 -17.32 -6.72 -19.26
N SER A 336 -16.44 -6.23 -20.15
CA SER A 336 -16.88 -5.73 -21.45
C SER A 336 -17.43 -6.85 -22.34
N LEU A 337 -16.86 -8.05 -22.31
CA LEU A 337 -17.37 -9.22 -23.04
C LEU A 337 -18.72 -9.72 -22.49
N ILE A 338 -18.90 -9.65 -21.16
CA ILE A 338 -20.19 -10.05 -20.53
C ILE A 338 -21.32 -9.09 -20.90
N GLU A 339 -21.04 -7.77 -20.91
CA GLU A 339 -22.08 -6.76 -21.11
C GLU A 339 -22.30 -6.39 -22.58
N HIS A 340 -21.26 -6.47 -23.41
CA HIS A 340 -21.23 -6.01 -24.78
C HIS A 340 -20.54 -6.99 -25.73
N PRO A 341 -20.95 -8.28 -25.76
CA PRO A 341 -20.31 -9.30 -26.60
C PRO A 341 -20.38 -8.99 -28.10
N GLU A 342 -21.37 -8.19 -28.51
CA GLU A 342 -21.57 -7.76 -29.91
C GLU A 342 -20.49 -6.78 -30.42
N LYS A 343 -19.72 -6.17 -29.52
CA LYS A 343 -18.65 -5.23 -29.88
C LYS A 343 -17.33 -5.94 -30.23
N TYR A 344 -17.25 -7.22 -29.95
CA TYR A 344 -16.08 -8.05 -30.21
C TYR A 344 -16.29 -8.92 -31.44
N THR A 345 -15.31 -8.94 -32.34
CA THR A 345 -15.29 -9.92 -33.43
C THR A 345 -15.07 -11.33 -32.89
N GLU A 346 -15.47 -12.35 -33.64
CA GLU A 346 -15.25 -13.75 -33.21
C GLU A 346 -13.76 -14.07 -33.04
N GLY A 347 -12.88 -13.49 -33.85
CA GLY A 347 -11.42 -13.64 -33.67
C GLY A 347 -10.91 -13.03 -32.38
N GLU A 348 -11.50 -11.93 -31.89
CA GLU A 348 -11.12 -11.31 -30.62
C GLU A 348 -11.64 -12.07 -29.40
N LYS A 349 -12.85 -12.62 -29.49
CA LYS A 349 -13.39 -13.54 -28.48
C LYS A 349 -12.48 -14.78 -28.39
N GLN A 350 -12.16 -15.39 -29.53
CA GLN A 350 -11.29 -16.54 -29.59
C GLN A 350 -9.89 -16.24 -29.01
N LEU A 351 -9.32 -15.05 -29.31
CA LEU A 351 -8.04 -14.61 -28.74
C LEU A 351 -8.10 -14.56 -27.22
N PHE A 352 -9.14 -13.99 -26.62
CA PHE A 352 -9.31 -13.91 -25.16
C PHE A 352 -9.42 -15.30 -24.53
N PHE A 353 -10.25 -16.19 -25.08
CA PHE A 353 -10.43 -17.56 -24.56
C PHE A 353 -9.27 -18.51 -24.92
N THR A 354 -8.37 -18.14 -25.81
CA THR A 354 -7.10 -18.85 -26.01
C THR A 354 -6.13 -18.57 -24.88
N ILE A 355 -6.16 -17.37 -24.32
CA ILE A 355 -5.30 -16.96 -23.21
C ILE A 355 -5.83 -17.44 -21.86
N LEU A 356 -7.14 -17.49 -21.69
CA LEU A 356 -7.79 -17.93 -20.44
C LEU A 356 -8.42 -19.33 -20.61
N ASP A 357 -8.19 -20.17 -19.63
CA ASP A 357 -8.84 -21.49 -19.51
C ASP A 357 -10.26 -21.35 -18.97
N CYS A 358 -11.15 -20.85 -19.83
CA CYS A 358 -12.52 -20.51 -19.49
C CYS A 358 -13.35 -20.51 -20.79
N SER A 359 -14.55 -21.05 -20.76
CA SER A 359 -15.52 -20.90 -21.87
C SER A 359 -16.26 -19.56 -21.80
N PRO A 360 -16.89 -19.11 -22.91
CA PRO A 360 -17.74 -17.91 -22.88
C PRO A 360 -18.88 -18.00 -21.85
N GLU A 361 -19.46 -19.17 -21.67
CA GLU A 361 -20.55 -19.44 -20.74
C GLU A 361 -20.08 -19.37 -19.28
N GLU A 362 -18.88 -19.89 -19.00
CA GLU A 362 -18.28 -19.86 -17.67
C GLU A 362 -17.80 -18.47 -17.25
N LEU A 363 -17.53 -17.57 -18.20
CA LEU A 363 -16.94 -16.27 -17.91
C LEU A 363 -17.79 -15.46 -16.92
N ALA A 364 -19.10 -15.48 -17.05
CA ALA A 364 -20.02 -14.75 -16.17
C ALA A 364 -20.04 -15.34 -14.74
N GLU A 365 -19.82 -16.65 -14.60
CA GLU A 365 -19.74 -17.33 -13.30
C GLU A 365 -18.40 -17.08 -12.61
N VAL A 366 -17.31 -17.02 -13.39
CA VAL A 366 -15.96 -16.78 -12.91
C VAL A 366 -15.74 -15.30 -12.55
N TYR A 367 -16.41 -14.38 -13.26
CA TYR A 367 -16.23 -12.94 -13.02
C TYR A 367 -16.70 -12.51 -11.64
N SER A 368 -15.81 -11.85 -10.88
CA SER A 368 -16.16 -11.18 -9.62
C SER A 368 -15.97 -9.68 -9.76
N PRO A 369 -17.00 -8.85 -9.49
CA PRO A 369 -16.86 -7.40 -9.60
C PRO A 369 -15.87 -6.80 -8.57
N THR A 370 -15.59 -7.50 -7.47
CA THR A 370 -14.75 -7.00 -6.36
C THR A 370 -13.36 -7.62 -6.27
N CYS A 371 -13.05 -8.58 -7.18
CA CYS A 371 -11.77 -9.29 -7.15
C CYS A 371 -11.36 -9.71 -8.57
N THR A 372 -10.12 -9.42 -8.97
CA THR A 372 -9.62 -9.83 -10.30
C THR A 372 -9.10 -11.27 -10.32
N ASP A 373 -8.82 -11.86 -9.15
CA ASP A 373 -8.15 -13.16 -9.05
C ASP A 373 -8.91 -14.31 -9.74
N PRO A 374 -10.25 -14.43 -9.66
CA PRO A 374 -10.96 -15.53 -10.30
C PRO A 374 -10.74 -15.58 -11.82
N VAL A 375 -10.77 -14.43 -12.50
CA VAL A 375 -10.50 -14.34 -13.94
C VAL A 375 -9.02 -14.51 -14.24
N LYS A 376 -8.16 -13.82 -13.49
CA LYS A 376 -6.70 -13.86 -13.65
C LYS A 376 -6.14 -15.27 -13.50
N ASN A 377 -6.65 -16.05 -12.56
CA ASN A 377 -6.17 -17.40 -12.28
C ASN A 377 -6.54 -18.43 -13.38
N ARG A 378 -7.35 -18.04 -14.35
CA ARG A 378 -7.63 -18.84 -15.56
C ARG A 378 -6.56 -18.68 -16.65
N PHE A 379 -5.52 -17.86 -16.42
CA PHE A 379 -4.47 -17.61 -17.40
C PHE A 379 -3.67 -18.88 -17.73
N ARG A 380 -3.49 -19.18 -19.02
CA ARG A 380 -2.65 -20.27 -19.52
C ARG A 380 -1.19 -19.85 -19.53
N LEU A 381 -0.39 -20.42 -18.65
CA LEU A 381 1.01 -20.03 -18.42
C LEU A 381 1.92 -20.19 -19.63
N GLU A 382 1.61 -21.16 -20.50
CA GLU A 382 2.32 -21.45 -21.74
C GLU A 382 2.02 -20.44 -22.85
N THR A 383 1.16 -19.44 -22.61
CA THR A 383 0.79 -18.43 -23.61
C THR A 383 2.00 -17.64 -24.09
N ASP A 384 2.22 -17.64 -25.40
CA ASP A 384 3.31 -16.93 -26.04
C ASP A 384 3.21 -15.41 -25.88
N ASN A 385 4.36 -14.74 -25.79
CA ASN A 385 4.41 -13.27 -25.68
C ASN A 385 3.78 -12.57 -26.89
N SER A 386 3.82 -13.15 -28.08
CA SER A 386 3.17 -12.61 -29.31
C SER A 386 1.65 -12.59 -29.17
N VAL A 387 1.06 -13.63 -28.58
CA VAL A 387 -0.37 -13.72 -28.30
C VAL A 387 -0.78 -12.70 -27.25
N ILE A 388 0.01 -12.57 -26.16
CA ILE A 388 -0.20 -11.54 -25.12
C ILE A 388 -0.15 -10.13 -25.73
N LEU A 389 0.82 -9.85 -26.62
CA LEU A 389 0.93 -8.56 -27.29
C LEU A 389 -0.29 -8.26 -28.17
N SER A 390 -0.79 -9.28 -28.88
CA SER A 390 -2.00 -9.17 -29.70
C SER A 390 -3.23 -8.86 -28.84
N TYR A 391 -3.34 -9.53 -27.68
CA TYR A 391 -4.35 -9.24 -26.68
C TYR A 391 -4.26 -7.81 -26.14
N LEU A 392 -3.08 -7.34 -25.76
CA LEU A 392 -2.90 -5.98 -25.24
C LEU A 392 -3.26 -4.90 -26.29
N LYS A 393 -3.03 -5.15 -27.59
CA LYS A 393 -3.48 -4.25 -28.67
C LYS A 393 -5.01 -4.23 -28.76
N MET A 394 -5.67 -5.38 -28.68
CA MET A 394 -7.12 -5.49 -28.64
C MET A 394 -7.67 -4.77 -27.40
N TRP A 395 -7.13 -5.04 -26.20
CA TRP A 395 -7.51 -4.41 -24.95
C TRP A 395 -7.41 -2.87 -25.02
N ALA A 396 -6.29 -2.33 -25.52
CA ALA A 396 -6.09 -0.89 -25.63
C ALA A 396 -7.09 -0.23 -26.59
N ARG A 397 -7.44 -0.90 -27.70
CA ARG A 397 -8.46 -0.43 -28.63
C ARG A 397 -9.83 -0.35 -27.96
N HIS A 398 -10.26 -1.41 -27.28
CA HIS A 398 -11.53 -1.44 -26.57
C HIS A 398 -11.56 -0.46 -25.40
N PHE A 399 -10.45 -0.26 -24.69
CA PHE A 399 -10.35 0.79 -23.65
C PHE A 399 -10.66 2.19 -24.22
N ILE A 400 -10.17 2.50 -25.42
CA ILE A 400 -10.43 3.81 -26.08
C ILE A 400 -11.88 3.90 -26.54
N CYS A 401 -12.45 2.81 -27.06
CA CYS A 401 -13.84 2.80 -27.58
C CYS A 401 -14.89 2.76 -26.46
N GLU A 402 -14.57 2.11 -25.32
CA GLU A 402 -15.52 1.87 -24.22
C GLU A 402 -14.92 2.22 -22.85
N PRO A 403 -14.42 3.45 -22.67
CA PRO A 403 -13.74 3.82 -21.42
C PRO A 403 -14.62 3.67 -20.19
N GLY A 404 -15.95 3.84 -20.31
CA GLY A 404 -16.89 3.73 -19.21
C GLY A 404 -16.92 2.36 -18.55
N THR A 405 -17.02 1.27 -19.33
CA THR A 405 -17.03 -0.11 -18.84
C THR A 405 -15.66 -0.48 -18.22
N TYR A 406 -14.58 -0.07 -18.87
CA TYR A 406 -13.22 -0.32 -18.39
C TYR A 406 -12.91 0.43 -17.08
N ILE A 407 -13.34 1.69 -16.94
CA ILE A 407 -13.20 2.47 -15.71
C ILE A 407 -14.06 1.86 -14.60
N ARG A 408 -15.28 1.43 -14.91
CA ARG A 408 -16.17 0.77 -13.95
C ARG A 408 -15.52 -0.52 -13.43
N ALA A 409 -14.95 -1.37 -14.26
CA ALA A 409 -14.26 -2.58 -13.83
C ALA A 409 -13.15 -2.29 -12.81
N ILE A 410 -12.35 -1.22 -12.99
CA ILE A 410 -11.32 -0.81 -12.03
C ILE A 410 -11.94 -0.35 -10.71
N PHE A 411 -12.90 0.56 -10.74
CA PHE A 411 -13.47 1.12 -9.52
C PHE A 411 -14.38 0.14 -8.78
N SER A 412 -14.97 -0.85 -9.45
CA SER A 412 -15.70 -1.93 -8.77
C SER A 412 -14.78 -2.75 -7.87
N VAL A 413 -13.52 -2.97 -8.29
CA VAL A 413 -12.51 -3.67 -7.48
C VAL A 413 -11.88 -2.74 -6.43
N ASN A 414 -11.46 -1.55 -6.83
CA ASN A 414 -10.54 -0.72 -6.05
C ASN A 414 -11.09 0.65 -5.63
N GLY A 415 -12.39 0.91 -5.82
CA GLY A 415 -13.07 2.17 -5.48
C GLY A 415 -12.96 2.55 -4.01
N GLY A 416 -12.81 1.58 -3.10
CA GLY A 416 -12.62 1.81 -1.67
C GLY A 416 -11.34 2.57 -1.30
N TYR A 417 -10.35 2.66 -2.20
CA TYR A 417 -9.18 3.51 -2.00
C TYR A 417 -9.43 4.99 -2.31
N TYR A 418 -10.56 5.31 -2.93
CA TYR A 418 -10.93 6.67 -3.34
C TYR A 418 -12.14 7.21 -2.58
N ALA A 419 -13.07 6.33 -2.24
CA ALA A 419 -14.31 6.68 -1.56
C ALA A 419 -14.34 6.10 -0.13
N PRO A 420 -14.96 6.79 0.85
CA PRO A 420 -14.99 6.36 2.24
C PRO A 420 -16.04 5.26 2.45
N LEU A 421 -15.80 4.08 1.90
CA LEU A 421 -16.74 2.96 1.84
C LEU A 421 -16.29 1.73 2.59
N LYS A 422 -15.00 1.64 2.86
CA LYS A 422 -14.41 0.44 3.42
C LYS A 422 -13.56 0.77 4.63
N GLY A 423 -13.99 0.29 5.78
CA GLY A 423 -13.21 0.28 7.01
C GLY A 423 -11.97 -0.63 6.89
N PHE A 424 -11.10 -0.58 7.87
CA PHE A 424 -9.87 -1.33 7.86
C PHE A 424 -10.10 -2.85 7.91
N ASN A 425 -9.42 -3.57 7.02
CA ASN A 425 -9.27 -5.00 7.19
C ASN A 425 -8.09 -5.27 8.12
N VAL A 426 -8.31 -5.91 9.25
CA VAL A 426 -7.25 -6.35 10.15
C VAL A 426 -7.21 -7.87 10.23
N TYR A 427 -6.00 -8.42 10.32
CA TYR A 427 -5.81 -9.86 10.48
C TYR A 427 -5.88 -10.22 11.97
N GLN A 428 -6.77 -11.15 12.31
CA GLN A 428 -7.00 -11.59 13.68
C GLN A 428 -6.85 -13.12 13.85
N TYR A 429 -6.46 -13.80 12.78
CA TYR A 429 -6.37 -15.24 12.73
C TYR A 429 -5.11 -15.68 11.99
N VAL A 430 -4.83 -16.96 12.11
CA VAL A 430 -3.81 -17.66 11.33
C VAL A 430 -4.54 -18.57 10.35
N PRO A 431 -4.30 -18.43 9.03
CA PRO A 431 -4.87 -19.35 8.04
C PRO A 431 -4.41 -20.77 8.29
N TYR A 432 -5.34 -21.72 8.18
CA TYR A 432 -5.04 -23.13 8.29
C TYR A 432 -4.25 -23.62 7.06
N SER A 433 -3.30 -24.50 7.30
CA SER A 433 -2.56 -25.21 6.26
C SER A 433 -2.47 -26.68 6.61
N GLU A 434 -2.94 -27.55 5.71
CA GLU A 434 -2.79 -29.00 5.86
C GLU A 434 -1.34 -29.43 5.68
N VAL A 435 -0.58 -28.74 4.83
CA VAL A 435 0.81 -29.07 4.48
C VAL A 435 1.76 -28.78 5.63
N LEU A 436 1.62 -27.61 6.23
CA LEU A 436 2.54 -27.17 7.28
C LEU A 436 2.17 -27.69 8.66
N ASN A 437 0.90 -28.08 8.89
CA ASN A 437 0.36 -28.45 10.19
C ASN A 437 0.83 -27.50 11.32
N ALA A 438 0.80 -26.17 11.06
CA ALA A 438 1.77 -25.30 11.68
C ALA A 438 1.20 -24.37 12.73
N PHE A 439 0.40 -23.40 12.30
CA PHE A 439 0.10 -22.29 13.18
C PHE A 439 -1.30 -22.44 13.78
N SER A 440 -1.40 -22.23 15.09
CA SER A 440 -2.68 -22.26 15.78
C SER A 440 -2.75 -21.17 16.86
N GLN A 441 -3.93 -20.61 17.04
CA GLN A 441 -4.20 -19.66 18.11
C GLN A 441 -4.95 -20.35 19.26
N PRO A 442 -4.53 -20.17 20.54
CA PRO A 442 -5.16 -20.84 21.65
C PRO A 442 -6.56 -20.30 21.93
N ASP A 443 -7.50 -21.18 22.27
CA ASP A 443 -8.90 -20.81 22.58
C ASP A 443 -9.02 -19.93 23.83
N ARG A 444 -8.08 -20.01 24.76
CA ARG A 444 -8.06 -19.20 26.00
C ARG A 444 -8.08 -17.69 25.74
N THR A 445 -7.62 -17.21 24.59
CA THR A 445 -7.66 -15.79 24.21
C THR A 445 -8.75 -15.46 23.19
N ALA A 446 -9.57 -16.42 22.78
CA ALA A 446 -10.61 -16.22 21.76
C ALA A 446 -11.60 -15.10 22.11
N SER A 447 -12.09 -15.08 23.38
CA SER A 447 -13.01 -14.03 23.84
C SER A 447 -12.40 -12.62 23.77
N LEU A 448 -11.10 -12.47 24.09
CA LEU A 448 -10.40 -11.19 24.00
C LEU A 448 -10.22 -10.77 22.55
N ARG A 449 -9.90 -11.70 21.63
CA ARG A 449 -9.82 -11.40 20.18
C ARG A 449 -11.15 -10.92 19.62
N ILE A 450 -12.25 -11.59 19.99
CA ILE A 450 -13.61 -11.19 19.59
C ILE A 450 -13.94 -9.80 20.15
N THR A 451 -13.63 -9.53 21.42
CA THR A 451 -13.88 -8.23 22.07
C THR A 451 -13.09 -7.10 21.38
N LEU A 452 -11.82 -7.33 21.02
CA LEU A 452 -11.02 -6.35 20.28
C LEU A 452 -11.59 -6.11 18.87
N GLY A 453 -12.03 -7.15 18.18
CA GLY A 453 -12.69 -7.03 16.88
C GLY A 453 -13.99 -6.21 16.97
N ALA A 454 -14.81 -6.48 17.99
CA ALA A 454 -16.04 -5.71 18.26
C ALA A 454 -15.74 -4.25 18.61
N PHE A 455 -14.67 -3.98 19.36
CA PHE A 455 -14.24 -2.61 19.68
C PHE A 455 -13.80 -1.85 18.42
N LEU A 456 -13.06 -2.48 17.52
CA LEU A 456 -12.70 -1.87 16.22
C LEU A 456 -13.93 -1.55 15.38
N ALA A 457 -14.85 -2.50 15.25
CA ALA A 457 -16.11 -2.30 14.54
C ALA A 457 -16.95 -1.17 15.17
N TRP A 458 -16.92 -1.03 16.51
CA TRP A 458 -17.60 0.07 17.20
C TRP A 458 -16.93 1.42 16.88
N LEU A 459 -15.59 1.51 16.89
CA LEU A 459 -14.87 2.74 16.52
C LEU A 459 -15.17 3.18 15.10
N GLU A 460 -15.25 2.25 14.15
CA GLU A 460 -15.58 2.52 12.74
C GLU A 460 -16.99 3.09 12.58
N ASN A 461 -17.90 2.80 13.50
CA ASN A 461 -19.28 3.31 13.48
C ASN A 461 -19.45 4.68 14.16
N ILE A 462 -18.42 5.22 14.83
CA ILE A 462 -18.46 6.57 15.40
C ILE A 462 -18.18 7.58 14.27
N PRO A 463 -19.13 8.50 13.92
CA PRO A 463 -18.98 9.36 12.74
C PRO A 463 -17.69 10.18 12.70
N ALA A 464 -17.21 10.67 13.87
CA ALA A 464 -15.97 11.43 13.97
C ALA A 464 -14.71 10.58 13.72
N PHE A 465 -14.74 9.29 14.05
CA PHE A 465 -13.62 8.36 13.88
C PHE A 465 -13.71 7.57 12.57
N SER A 466 -14.92 7.35 12.03
CA SER A 466 -15.13 6.56 10.84
C SER A 466 -14.28 7.05 9.65
N VAL A 467 -14.08 8.35 9.50
CA VAL A 467 -13.25 8.93 8.43
C VAL A 467 -11.80 8.46 8.55
N PHE A 468 -11.27 8.38 9.78
CA PHE A 468 -9.90 7.92 10.04
C PHE A 468 -9.75 6.39 10.02
N CYS A 469 -10.85 5.67 9.96
CA CYS A 469 -10.86 4.22 9.80
C CYS A 469 -11.04 3.78 8.33
N GLN A 470 -10.96 4.71 7.37
CA GLN A 470 -11.13 4.45 5.94
C GLN A 470 -9.79 4.47 5.21
N ASP A 471 -9.53 3.45 4.39
CA ASP A 471 -8.33 3.41 3.55
C ASP A 471 -8.21 4.66 2.67
N SER A 472 -9.33 5.12 2.09
CA SER A 472 -9.39 6.29 1.20
C SER A 472 -8.89 7.59 1.84
N PHE A 473 -8.98 7.73 3.17
CA PHE A 473 -8.45 8.91 3.86
C PHE A 473 -6.93 9.01 3.67
N TYR A 474 -6.19 7.91 3.80
CA TYR A 474 -4.73 7.86 3.72
C TYR A 474 -4.22 7.75 2.28
N THR A 475 -4.99 7.10 1.41
CA THR A 475 -4.57 6.83 0.04
C THR A 475 -4.88 8.00 -0.90
N PHE A 476 -5.98 8.71 -0.67
CA PHE A 476 -6.48 9.72 -1.61
C PHE A 476 -6.83 11.08 -0.94
N TRP A 477 -7.68 11.11 0.07
CA TRP A 477 -8.23 12.38 0.58
C TRP A 477 -7.17 13.27 1.23
N TYR A 478 -6.37 12.74 2.14
CA TYR A 478 -5.34 13.52 2.83
C TYR A 478 -4.16 13.89 1.91
N PRO A 479 -3.62 13.00 1.08
CA PRO A 479 -2.66 13.38 0.03
C PRO A 479 -3.18 14.46 -0.92
N ALA A 480 -4.46 14.39 -1.34
CA ALA A 480 -5.08 15.42 -2.17
C ALA A 480 -5.18 16.78 -1.46
N PHE A 481 -5.55 16.80 -0.17
CA PHE A 481 -5.51 18.00 0.65
C PHE A 481 -4.09 18.57 0.74
N SER A 482 -3.09 17.72 0.98
CA SER A 482 -1.69 18.14 1.06
C SER A 482 -1.22 18.76 -0.26
N LEU A 483 -1.56 18.17 -1.41
CA LEU A 483 -1.27 18.73 -2.73
C LEU A 483 -1.90 20.13 -2.90
N TYR A 484 -3.20 20.24 -2.58
CA TYR A 484 -3.90 21.51 -2.63
C TYR A 484 -3.18 22.59 -1.79
N LEU A 485 -2.81 22.24 -0.56
CA LEU A 485 -2.15 23.17 0.35
C LEU A 485 -0.76 23.58 -0.15
N PHE A 486 0.06 22.65 -0.61
CA PHE A 486 1.40 22.92 -1.15
C PHE A 486 1.32 23.82 -2.40
N CYS A 487 0.34 23.58 -3.28
CA CYS A 487 0.08 24.45 -4.42
C CYS A 487 -0.36 25.87 -3.99
N LYS A 488 -1.31 25.96 -3.03
CA LYS A 488 -1.82 27.22 -2.49
C LYS A 488 -0.72 28.05 -1.83
N LYS A 489 0.19 27.40 -1.12
CA LYS A 489 1.32 28.02 -0.41
C LYS A 489 2.57 28.18 -1.30
N LYS A 490 2.51 27.76 -2.58
CA LYS A 490 3.63 27.80 -3.55
C LYS A 490 4.86 26.98 -3.14
N GLN A 491 4.69 25.96 -2.32
CA GLN A 491 5.75 25.12 -1.79
C GLN A 491 6.07 23.94 -2.75
N ARG A 492 6.58 24.26 -3.95
CA ARG A 492 6.78 23.31 -5.06
C ARG A 492 7.63 22.10 -4.69
N LYS A 493 8.66 22.28 -3.84
CA LYS A 493 9.52 21.17 -3.40
C LYS A 493 8.73 20.15 -2.59
N LYS A 494 7.76 20.57 -1.77
CA LYS A 494 6.94 19.67 -0.97
C LYS A 494 5.97 18.82 -1.81
N ILE A 495 5.63 19.26 -3.04
CA ILE A 495 4.79 18.47 -3.96
C ILE A 495 5.47 17.14 -4.33
N ILE A 496 6.81 17.14 -4.46
CA ILE A 496 7.58 15.94 -4.80
C ILE A 496 7.43 14.85 -3.75
N LEU A 497 7.16 15.22 -2.49
CA LEU A 497 6.94 14.25 -1.41
C LEU A 497 5.71 13.38 -1.62
N LEU A 498 4.79 13.81 -2.47
CA LEU A 498 3.61 13.01 -2.83
C LEU A 498 3.91 11.95 -3.90
N ALA A 499 5.07 12.01 -4.58
CA ALA A 499 5.39 11.08 -5.67
C ALA A 499 5.39 9.61 -5.24
N PRO A 500 6.03 9.19 -4.10
CA PRO A 500 5.96 7.81 -3.65
C PRO A 500 4.54 7.36 -3.27
N LEU A 501 3.73 8.26 -2.70
CA LEU A 501 2.35 7.97 -2.30
C LEU A 501 1.44 7.86 -3.52
N ALA A 502 1.58 8.76 -4.50
CA ALA A 502 0.87 8.71 -5.77
C ALA A 502 1.24 7.45 -6.58
N GLY A 503 2.53 7.08 -6.59
CA GLY A 503 2.99 5.84 -7.18
C GLY A 503 2.33 4.62 -6.55
N ASN A 504 2.25 4.55 -5.20
CA ASN A 504 1.55 3.44 -4.56
C ASN A 504 0.05 3.46 -4.87
N LEU A 505 -0.61 4.63 -4.93
CA LEU A 505 -2.03 4.72 -5.30
C LEU A 505 -2.29 4.16 -6.71
N LEU A 506 -1.38 4.38 -7.68
CA LEU A 506 -1.48 3.75 -9.00
C LEU A 506 -1.48 2.22 -8.90
N PHE A 507 -0.59 1.63 -8.07
CA PHE A 507 -0.59 0.18 -7.84
C PHE A 507 -1.83 -0.31 -7.10
N LEU A 508 -2.37 0.46 -6.17
CA LEU A 508 -3.65 0.15 -5.53
C LEU A 508 -4.80 0.15 -6.54
N THR A 509 -4.77 1.07 -7.52
CA THR A 509 -5.81 1.18 -8.56
C THR A 509 -5.87 -0.04 -9.47
N ILE A 510 -4.72 -0.65 -9.77
CA ILE A 510 -4.62 -1.83 -10.62
C ILE A 510 -4.41 -3.13 -9.83
N GLY A 511 -4.56 -3.07 -8.52
CA GLY A 511 -4.43 -4.22 -7.62
C GLY A 511 -5.58 -5.23 -7.77
N PRO A 512 -5.39 -6.47 -7.28
CA PRO A 512 -6.37 -7.53 -7.46
C PRO A 512 -7.63 -7.35 -6.62
N LEU A 513 -7.55 -6.59 -5.54
CA LEU A 513 -8.67 -6.31 -4.64
C LEU A 513 -8.32 -5.18 -3.65
N CYS A 514 -9.35 -4.59 -3.03
CA CYS A 514 -9.20 -3.50 -2.08
C CYS A 514 -8.98 -4.04 -0.66
N TYR A 515 -7.71 -4.14 -0.22
CA TYR A 515 -7.32 -4.53 1.14
C TYR A 515 -6.41 -3.49 1.80
N THR A 516 -6.65 -3.20 3.08
CA THR A 516 -5.87 -2.26 3.89
C THR A 516 -4.38 -2.57 3.90
N ARG A 517 -3.99 -3.87 3.89
CA ARG A 517 -2.58 -4.30 3.87
C ARG A 517 -1.79 -3.70 2.70
N TYR A 518 -2.41 -3.48 1.55
CA TYR A 518 -1.75 -2.88 0.39
C TYR A 518 -1.53 -1.38 0.53
N ALA A 519 -2.34 -0.72 1.38
CA ALA A 519 -2.27 0.71 1.68
C ALA A 519 -1.39 1.04 2.91
N LEU A 520 -0.89 0.03 3.65
CA LEU A 520 -0.15 0.22 4.91
C LEU A 520 1.02 1.19 4.80
N CYS A 521 1.73 1.19 3.67
CA CYS A 521 2.84 2.13 3.47
C CYS A 521 2.36 3.59 3.49
N GLN A 522 1.15 3.89 2.99
CA GLN A 522 0.54 5.23 3.08
C GLN A 522 0.00 5.51 4.49
N ILE A 523 -0.60 4.51 5.12
CA ILE A 523 -1.09 4.62 6.50
C ILE A 523 0.09 4.92 7.44
N TYR A 524 1.19 4.17 7.37
CA TYR A 524 2.35 4.36 8.24
C TYR A 524 3.11 5.66 7.96
N THR A 525 3.09 6.18 6.73
CA THR A 525 3.71 7.47 6.40
C THR A 525 2.81 8.66 6.70
N PHE A 526 1.52 8.45 7.01
CA PHE A 526 0.58 9.54 7.30
C PHE A 526 1.07 10.53 8.35
N PRO A 527 1.65 10.13 9.51
CA PRO A 527 2.17 11.09 10.48
C PRO A 527 3.29 11.99 9.94
N VAL A 528 4.14 11.47 9.05
CA VAL A 528 5.17 12.28 8.37
C VAL A 528 4.51 13.30 7.43
N LEU A 529 3.54 12.89 6.63
CA LEU A 529 2.81 13.78 5.75
C LEU A 529 2.00 14.82 6.55
N LEU A 530 1.39 14.41 7.67
CA LEU A 530 0.70 15.31 8.60
C LEU A 530 1.63 16.40 9.13
N ALA A 531 2.83 16.02 9.59
CA ALA A 531 3.84 16.96 10.09
C ALA A 531 4.26 17.97 9.00
N VAL A 532 4.57 17.50 7.80
CA VAL A 532 4.96 18.36 6.67
C VAL A 532 3.83 19.32 6.27
N THR A 533 2.59 18.81 6.27
CA THR A 533 1.42 19.61 5.93
C THR A 533 1.14 20.67 7.00
N ALA A 534 1.29 20.32 8.28
CA ALA A 534 1.16 21.28 9.39
C ALA A 534 2.25 22.36 9.34
N GLY A 535 3.50 22.00 9.11
CA GLY A 535 4.59 22.96 8.88
C GLY A 535 4.30 23.90 7.72
N ALA A 536 3.71 23.40 6.63
CA ALA A 536 3.32 24.21 5.48
C ALA A 536 2.21 25.24 5.79
N VAL A 537 1.32 24.94 6.74
CA VAL A 537 0.29 25.88 7.20
C VAL A 537 0.92 27.01 8.02
N GLN A 538 1.93 26.71 8.83
CA GLN A 538 2.55 27.62 9.79
C GLN A 538 3.63 28.52 9.19
N GLU A 539 4.29 28.09 8.11
CA GLU A 539 5.24 28.95 7.40
C GLU A 539 4.55 30.25 6.97
N LYS A 540 4.96 31.38 7.55
CA LYS A 540 4.55 32.69 7.07
C LYS A 540 4.98 32.82 5.62
N LYS A 541 4.16 33.45 4.77
CA LYS A 541 4.60 33.88 3.44
C LYS A 541 5.89 34.67 3.62
N GLU A 542 7.00 34.18 3.15
CA GLU A 542 8.11 35.04 2.78
C GLU A 542 7.59 35.91 1.65
N GLU A 543 7.41 37.20 1.95
CA GLU A 543 6.91 38.22 1.03
C GLU A 543 7.88 38.46 -0.14
#